data_7454e5a1561acb69a03c2094a54ee514
#
_entry.id   7454e5a1561acb69a03c2094a54ee514
#
_cell.length_a   1.000
_cell.length_b   1.000
_cell.length_c   1.000
_cell.angle_alpha   90.00
_cell.angle_beta   90.00
_cell.angle_gamma   90.00
#
_symmetry.space_group_name_H-M   'P 1'
#
loop_
_entity.id
_entity.type
_entity.pdbx_description
1 polymer ?
#
loop_
_entity_poly.entity_id
_entity_poly.type
_entity_poly.pdbx_seq_one_letter_code
_entity_poly.pdbx_strand_id
1 'polypeptide(L)'
;MKKTLLTVGFVLSCFSAGMQAQIALVNPVPQQVKAEGGMLFDAPKTIKTFSDKGRSNSTAAKTLTENCNVQAKGAYCVTIGVVGDKATKKYDKLVPKHAEGYYLSISKKGAVIVGRDENGLYYGVQTLLASMSEGKLEVCTVTDWPDVPFRGVVEGFYGTPWSHEARLSQFDFYGRHKMNVYIYGPKDDPYHRGHWRVPYPEKEGLRIKELAEHAKRNGVSFYWAIHPGVDIKWNNEDRDALVAKLEQMYKLGVRAFAVFFDDIWGEGTKADKQAELLNYVDDNFIQKKPDVAPLVMCPTEYNRSWVNEKKGYLRTLGSKLNKSINIMWTGNTVVHCIDKEGTDWVNERIERKAYIWWNFPVTDFVRDHITLAPTYGNDLDIADKLSGFVSNPMEHAEASKIALYGVADYTWNMKAYDFKKDWEKAIHELLPGNAQALRTFALYNKDLGKNGHGFRREEGEELKELAADVNSGKPSAETIRQLSEKLEQLGVSCD
;
A
#
# COMPACT_ATOMS: atom_id res chain seq x y z
N MET A 1 46.06 -51.95 -32.49
CA MET A 1 44.73 -51.39 -32.34
C MET A 1 44.44 -51.18 -30.86
N LYS A 2 44.64 -49.97 -30.35
CA LYS A 2 44.33 -49.61 -28.96
C LYS A 2 42.94 -48.92 -28.93
N LYS A 3 42.00 -49.55 -28.24
CA LYS A 3 40.67 -48.95 -27.98
C LYS A 3 40.77 -48.00 -26.79
N THR A 4 40.57 -46.74 -27.01
CA THR A 4 40.45 -45.71 -25.99
C THR A 4 39.00 -45.63 -25.53
N LEU A 5 38.73 -46.00 -24.29
CA LEU A 5 37.41 -45.78 -23.64
C LEU A 5 37.32 -44.33 -23.19
N LEU A 6 36.35 -43.59 -23.76
CA LEU A 6 35.96 -42.27 -23.26
C LEU A 6 34.95 -42.46 -22.13
N THR A 7 35.34 -42.16 -20.90
CA THR A 7 34.43 -42.08 -19.76
C THR A 7 33.79 -40.70 -19.73
N VAL A 8 32.52 -40.60 -20.10
CA VAL A 8 31.70 -39.39 -19.93
C VAL A 8 31.25 -39.32 -18.49
N GLY A 9 31.89 -38.43 -17.74
CA GLY A 9 31.46 -38.09 -16.38
C GLY A 9 30.20 -37.25 -16.41
N PHE A 10 29.09 -37.84 -15.98
CA PHE A 10 27.85 -37.09 -15.72
C PHE A 10 28.04 -36.33 -14.40
N VAL A 11 28.26 -35.02 -14.50
CA VAL A 11 28.17 -34.13 -13.33
C VAL A 11 26.70 -33.91 -13.03
N LEU A 12 26.18 -34.65 -12.03
CA LEU A 12 24.91 -34.31 -11.39
C LEU A 12 25.11 -33.00 -10.65
N SER A 13 24.71 -31.90 -11.27
CA SER A 13 24.47 -30.65 -10.55
C SER A 13 23.20 -30.82 -9.70
N CYS A 14 23.38 -31.20 -8.44
CA CYS A 14 22.35 -31.05 -7.45
C CYS A 14 21.99 -29.55 -7.33
N PHE A 15 20.94 -29.12 -8.02
CA PHE A 15 20.24 -27.92 -7.65
C PHE A 15 19.65 -28.17 -6.26
N SER A 16 20.37 -27.76 -5.22
CA SER A 16 19.75 -27.51 -3.92
C SER A 16 18.77 -26.36 -4.16
N ALA A 17 17.49 -26.67 -4.31
CA ALA A 17 16.42 -25.71 -4.09
C ALA A 17 16.67 -25.19 -2.66
N GLY A 18 17.27 -24.01 -2.54
CA GLY A 18 17.52 -23.37 -1.26
C GLY A 18 16.16 -23.24 -0.58
N MET A 19 16.02 -23.86 0.60
CA MET A 19 14.82 -23.69 1.42
C MET A 19 14.67 -22.19 1.69
N GLN A 20 13.66 -21.57 1.12
CA GLN A 20 13.36 -20.17 1.37
C GLN A 20 13.01 -20.02 2.85
N ALA A 21 13.57 -19.03 3.53
CA ALA A 21 13.26 -18.78 4.93
C ALA A 21 11.75 -18.53 5.10
N GLN A 22 11.14 -19.17 6.10
CA GLN A 22 9.70 -19.06 6.36
C GLN A 22 9.28 -17.57 6.55
N ILE A 23 10.10 -16.81 7.26
CA ILE A 23 9.86 -15.38 7.48
C ILE A 23 9.91 -14.53 6.20
N ALA A 24 10.59 -15.02 5.15
CA ALA A 24 10.56 -14.35 3.84
C ALA A 24 9.22 -14.55 3.09
N LEU A 25 8.30 -15.33 3.66
CA LEU A 25 6.96 -15.53 3.10
C LEU A 25 5.90 -14.59 3.67
N VAL A 26 6.24 -13.79 4.71
CA VAL A 26 5.31 -12.77 5.26
C VAL A 26 5.07 -11.66 4.24
N ASN A 27 3.96 -10.95 4.41
CA ASN A 27 3.67 -9.76 3.60
C ASN A 27 3.69 -8.50 4.50
N PRO A 28 4.38 -7.46 4.06
CA PRO A 28 5.30 -7.40 2.91
C PRO A 28 6.57 -8.23 3.12
N VAL A 29 7.14 -8.69 1.98
CA VAL A 29 8.41 -9.46 1.98
C VAL A 29 9.55 -8.57 2.51
N PRO A 30 10.27 -8.99 3.56
CA PRO A 30 11.34 -8.19 4.13
C PRO A 30 12.52 -7.99 3.16
N GLN A 31 13.21 -6.84 3.29
CA GLN A 31 14.38 -6.50 2.46
C GLN A 31 15.53 -7.50 2.64
N GLN A 32 15.81 -7.89 3.88
CA GLN A 32 16.93 -8.78 4.20
C GLN A 32 16.54 -9.77 5.30
N VAL A 33 16.67 -11.05 5.00
CA VAL A 33 16.48 -12.13 5.97
C VAL A 33 17.74 -12.99 6.02
N LYS A 34 18.24 -13.25 7.22
CA LYS A 34 19.32 -14.20 7.47
C LYS A 34 18.82 -15.32 8.39
N ALA A 35 18.45 -16.44 7.78
CA ALA A 35 18.03 -17.63 8.51
C ALA A 35 19.24 -18.40 9.05
N GLU A 36 19.09 -19.00 10.24
CA GLU A 36 20.11 -19.85 10.86
C GLU A 36 19.81 -21.32 10.57
N GLY A 37 20.09 -21.75 9.32
CA GLY A 37 20.03 -23.17 8.93
C GLY A 37 18.62 -23.76 8.91
N GLY A 38 17.56 -22.97 8.75
CA GLY A 38 16.17 -23.46 8.71
C GLY A 38 15.65 -24.02 10.04
N MET A 39 16.21 -23.57 11.16
CA MET A 39 15.85 -24.06 12.50
C MET A 39 14.48 -23.53 12.91
N LEU A 40 13.46 -24.38 12.87
CA LEU A 40 12.10 -24.09 13.28
C LEU A 40 11.85 -24.51 14.75
N PHE A 41 10.94 -23.78 15.41
CA PHE A 41 10.40 -24.14 16.74
C PHE A 41 8.95 -23.68 16.85
N ASP A 42 8.19 -24.27 17.77
CA ASP A 42 6.79 -23.92 17.94
C ASP A 42 6.63 -22.48 18.43
N ALA A 43 5.67 -21.76 17.85
CA ALA A 43 5.34 -20.41 18.27
C ALA A 43 4.95 -20.40 19.76
N PRO A 44 5.43 -19.44 20.56
CA PRO A 44 5.20 -19.42 22.00
C PRO A 44 3.73 -19.16 22.33
N LYS A 45 3.13 -19.99 23.19
CA LYS A 45 1.75 -19.81 23.69
C LYS A 45 1.60 -18.61 24.62
N THR A 46 2.66 -18.23 25.31
CA THR A 46 2.70 -17.09 26.21
C THR A 46 4.00 -16.32 26.02
N ILE A 47 3.89 -15.00 26.00
CA ILE A 47 5.05 -14.11 25.92
C ILE A 47 5.09 -13.20 27.14
N LYS A 48 6.27 -12.64 27.42
CA LYS A 48 6.45 -11.44 28.25
C LYS A 48 7.12 -10.37 27.42
N THR A 49 6.78 -9.13 27.67
CA THR A 49 7.39 -7.99 27.00
C THR A 49 8.42 -7.33 27.90
N PHE A 50 9.50 -6.83 27.33
CA PHE A 50 10.51 -6.05 27.99
C PHE A 50 10.83 -4.80 27.16
N SER A 51 10.85 -3.63 27.81
CA SER A 51 11.14 -2.35 27.15
C SER A 51 11.57 -1.30 28.18
N ASP A 52 12.04 -0.17 27.71
CA ASP A 52 12.28 0.98 28.57
C ASP A 52 10.96 1.53 29.13
N LYS A 53 11.06 2.19 30.29
CA LYS A 53 9.93 2.85 30.94
C LYS A 53 9.33 3.91 29.99
N GLY A 54 8.03 3.83 29.75
CA GLY A 54 7.30 4.69 28.81
C GLY A 54 6.98 4.03 27.47
N ARG A 55 7.67 2.96 27.07
CA ARG A 55 7.35 2.18 25.85
C ARG A 55 6.14 1.27 25.99
N SER A 56 5.75 0.92 27.21
CA SER A 56 4.58 0.05 27.49
C SER A 56 3.26 0.57 26.91
N ASN A 57 3.17 1.85 26.62
CA ASN A 57 2.00 2.49 26.01
C ASN A 57 2.15 2.80 24.51
N SER A 58 3.29 2.41 23.90
CA SER A 58 3.48 2.57 22.46
C SER A 58 2.48 1.73 21.66
N THR A 59 2.21 2.12 20.41
CA THR A 59 1.38 1.34 19.49
C THR A 59 1.89 -0.10 19.38
N ALA A 60 3.20 -0.29 19.23
CA ALA A 60 3.84 -1.60 19.16
C ALA A 60 3.56 -2.48 20.39
N ALA A 61 3.66 -1.91 21.61
CA ALA A 61 3.40 -2.66 22.84
C ALA A 61 1.92 -3.05 22.99
N LYS A 62 1.02 -2.15 22.63
CA LYS A 62 -0.42 -2.41 22.61
C LYS A 62 -0.77 -3.52 21.62
N THR A 63 -0.23 -3.46 20.40
CA THR A 63 -0.41 -4.48 19.37
C THR A 63 0.04 -5.86 19.84
N LEU A 64 1.18 -5.97 20.51
CA LEU A 64 1.61 -7.24 21.14
C LEU A 64 0.61 -7.73 22.18
N THR A 65 0.09 -6.83 23.03
CA THR A 65 -0.85 -7.19 24.09
C THR A 65 -2.22 -7.64 23.55
N GLU A 66 -2.66 -7.03 22.45
CA GLU A 66 -3.94 -7.33 21.80
C GLU A 66 -3.89 -8.66 21.01
N ASN A 67 -2.71 -9.01 20.47
CA ASN A 67 -2.56 -10.18 19.57
C ASN A 67 -1.85 -11.36 20.22
N CYS A 68 -1.29 -11.22 21.43
CA CYS A 68 -0.56 -12.27 22.11
C CYS A 68 -1.06 -12.44 23.55
N ASN A 69 -0.93 -13.66 24.08
CA ASN A 69 -1.16 -13.90 25.50
C ASN A 69 0.06 -13.41 26.30
N VAL A 70 0.03 -12.13 26.69
CA VAL A 70 1.13 -11.49 27.44
C VAL A 70 0.98 -11.73 28.93
N GLN A 71 2.00 -12.35 29.55
CA GLN A 71 2.03 -12.69 30.97
C GLN A 71 3.36 -12.26 31.60
N ALA A 72 3.35 -11.81 32.85
CA ALA A 72 4.58 -11.39 33.57
C ALA A 72 5.64 -12.52 33.65
N LYS A 73 5.19 -13.79 33.71
CA LYS A 73 6.05 -15.00 33.71
C LYS A 73 6.01 -15.75 32.38
N GLY A 74 5.68 -15.08 31.26
CA GLY A 74 5.68 -15.70 29.95
C GLY A 74 7.02 -16.35 29.61
N ALA A 75 6.96 -17.52 29.00
CA ALA A 75 8.15 -18.32 28.71
C ALA A 75 9.07 -17.67 27.65
N TYR A 76 8.50 -16.89 26.74
CA TYR A 76 9.22 -16.26 25.64
C TYR A 76 9.27 -14.74 25.83
N CYS A 77 10.48 -14.17 25.85
CA CYS A 77 10.67 -12.74 26.07
C CYS A 77 10.75 -11.98 24.74
N VAL A 78 9.84 -11.03 24.52
CA VAL A 78 9.88 -10.10 23.40
C VAL A 78 10.39 -8.75 23.92
N THR A 79 11.61 -8.39 23.54
CA THR A 79 12.22 -7.10 23.89
C THR A 79 11.99 -6.11 22.76
N ILE A 80 11.41 -4.96 23.08
CA ILE A 80 11.08 -3.92 22.11
C ILE A 80 11.72 -2.59 22.48
N GLY A 81 12.11 -1.82 21.46
CA GLY A 81 12.66 -0.47 21.62
C GLY A 81 12.89 0.24 20.30
N VAL A 82 13.26 1.48 20.38
CA VAL A 82 13.78 2.25 19.23
C VAL A 82 15.24 2.57 19.42
N VAL A 83 15.91 3.02 18.37
CA VAL A 83 17.31 3.46 18.43
C VAL A 83 17.50 4.48 19.55
N GLY A 84 18.41 4.19 20.48
CA GLY A 84 18.70 5.00 21.66
C GLY A 84 18.13 4.46 22.96
N ASP A 85 17.14 3.56 22.93
CA ASP A 85 16.57 2.95 24.13
C ASP A 85 17.59 2.02 24.82
N LYS A 86 17.64 2.07 26.15
CA LYS A 86 18.63 1.29 26.94
C LYS A 86 18.43 -0.22 26.78
N ALA A 87 17.17 -0.68 26.78
CA ALA A 87 16.83 -2.10 26.66
C ALA A 87 17.35 -2.74 25.38
N THR A 88 17.49 -1.98 24.30
CA THR A 88 17.88 -2.46 22.97
C THR A 88 19.18 -1.87 22.45
N LYS A 89 19.90 -1.06 23.23
CA LYS A 89 21.08 -0.27 22.86
C LYS A 89 22.14 -1.02 22.05
N LYS A 90 22.43 -2.26 22.43
CA LYS A 90 23.43 -3.09 21.75
C LYS A 90 23.11 -3.42 20.30
N TYR A 91 21.85 -3.26 19.91
CA TYR A 91 21.35 -3.55 18.54
C TYR A 91 21.25 -2.30 17.66
N ASP A 92 21.41 -1.07 18.19
CA ASP A 92 21.25 0.19 17.45
C ASP A 92 22.01 0.23 16.12
N LYS A 93 23.23 -0.36 16.07
CA LYS A 93 24.05 -0.39 14.86
C LYS A 93 23.54 -1.33 13.78
N LEU A 94 22.62 -2.24 14.11
CA LEU A 94 22.02 -3.21 13.19
C LEU A 94 20.75 -2.67 12.56
N VAL A 95 20.17 -1.59 13.10
CA VAL A 95 18.97 -0.95 12.59
C VAL A 95 19.31 -0.13 11.34
N PRO A 96 18.57 -0.31 10.21
CA PRO A 96 18.81 0.47 9.00
C PRO A 96 18.58 1.97 9.25
N LYS A 97 19.25 2.83 8.46
CA LYS A 97 19.12 4.29 8.59
C LYS A 97 17.83 4.85 7.99
N HIS A 98 17.11 4.06 7.23
CA HIS A 98 15.85 4.44 6.57
C HIS A 98 14.79 4.71 7.63
N ALA A 99 13.96 5.73 7.42
CA ALA A 99 12.75 5.94 8.21
C ALA A 99 11.87 4.68 8.17
N GLU A 100 11.15 4.41 9.24
CA GLU A 100 10.31 3.22 9.39
C GLU A 100 11.08 1.87 9.33
N GLY A 101 12.41 1.90 9.25
CA GLY A 101 13.24 0.71 9.24
C GLY A 101 13.30 0.03 10.61
N TYR A 102 13.58 -1.26 10.65
CA TYR A 102 13.73 -2.01 11.88
C TYR A 102 14.71 -3.18 11.75
N TYR A 103 15.18 -3.63 12.89
CA TYR A 103 15.90 -4.89 13.08
C TYR A 103 15.05 -5.81 13.96
N LEU A 104 14.89 -7.06 13.53
CA LEU A 104 14.21 -8.12 14.28
C LEU A 104 15.16 -9.31 14.40
N SER A 105 15.31 -9.86 15.61
CA SER A 105 16.01 -11.12 15.84
C SER A 105 15.08 -12.10 16.55
N ILE A 106 14.91 -13.28 15.98
CA ILE A 106 14.10 -14.37 16.52
C ILE A 106 15.03 -15.53 16.92
N SER A 107 14.92 -15.98 18.17
CA SER A 107 15.63 -17.13 18.69
C SER A 107 14.70 -17.99 19.54
N LYS A 108 15.09 -19.22 19.88
CA LYS A 108 14.32 -20.08 20.80
C LYS A 108 14.12 -19.50 22.21
N LYS A 109 14.94 -18.51 22.60
CA LYS A 109 14.90 -17.91 23.96
C LYS A 109 14.10 -16.61 24.00
N GLY A 110 13.83 -15.97 22.86
CA GLY A 110 13.12 -14.71 22.79
C GLY A 110 13.33 -14.00 21.45
N ALA A 111 12.59 -12.92 21.26
CA ALA A 111 12.74 -12.01 20.14
C ALA A 111 13.19 -10.63 20.61
N VAL A 112 13.91 -9.92 19.75
CA VAL A 112 14.29 -8.51 19.93
C VAL A 112 13.88 -7.73 18.70
N ILE A 113 13.16 -6.64 18.91
CA ILE A 113 12.70 -5.73 17.85
C ILE A 113 13.21 -4.32 18.17
N VAL A 114 13.90 -3.73 17.21
CA VAL A 114 14.42 -2.35 17.35
C VAL A 114 14.03 -1.56 16.12
N GLY A 115 13.14 -0.60 16.30
CA GLY A 115 12.75 0.34 15.24
C GLY A 115 13.73 1.49 15.08
N ARG A 116 13.86 2.01 13.88
CA ARG A 116 14.52 3.30 13.64
C ARG A 116 13.75 4.42 14.35
N ASP A 117 12.44 4.30 14.32
CA ASP A 117 11.43 5.16 14.90
C ASP A 117 10.24 4.31 15.39
N GLU A 118 9.18 4.96 15.87
CA GLU A 118 7.97 4.28 16.40
C GLU A 118 7.26 3.42 15.34
N ASN A 119 7.22 3.89 14.09
CA ASN A 119 6.60 3.12 13.00
C ASN A 119 7.46 1.91 12.64
N GLY A 120 8.79 2.06 12.57
CA GLY A 120 9.69 0.93 12.36
C GLY A 120 9.57 -0.13 13.46
N LEU A 121 9.43 0.28 14.72
CA LEU A 121 9.16 -0.64 15.82
C LEU A 121 7.82 -1.36 15.64
N TYR A 122 6.77 -0.62 15.27
CA TYR A 122 5.45 -1.20 15.01
C TYR A 122 5.49 -2.23 13.87
N TYR A 123 6.17 -1.92 12.77
CA TYR A 123 6.30 -2.84 11.63
C TYR A 123 7.14 -4.09 11.95
N GLY A 124 8.15 -3.95 12.79
CA GLY A 124 8.90 -5.10 13.30
C GLY A 124 8.01 -6.03 14.15
N VAL A 125 7.08 -5.46 14.93
CA VAL A 125 6.06 -6.23 15.66
C VAL A 125 5.11 -6.94 14.70
N GLN A 126 4.62 -6.27 13.65
CA GLN A 126 3.75 -6.90 12.65
C GLN A 126 4.44 -8.09 11.96
N THR A 127 5.73 -7.95 11.63
CA THR A 127 6.50 -9.07 11.06
C THR A 127 6.63 -10.24 12.03
N LEU A 128 6.86 -9.99 13.31
CA LEU A 128 6.88 -11.07 14.31
C LEU A 128 5.51 -11.76 14.43
N LEU A 129 4.42 -10.98 14.50
CA LEU A 129 3.06 -11.52 14.60
C LEU A 129 2.66 -12.34 13.38
N ALA A 130 2.94 -11.84 12.17
CA ALA A 130 2.70 -12.58 10.93
C ALA A 130 3.48 -13.91 10.90
N SER A 131 4.73 -13.91 11.39
CA SER A 131 5.52 -15.13 11.49
C SER A 131 4.96 -16.14 12.53
N MET A 132 4.37 -15.63 13.63
CA MET A 132 3.77 -16.45 14.68
C MET A 132 2.46 -17.10 14.24
N SER A 133 1.70 -16.49 13.33
CA SER A 133 0.39 -16.98 12.87
C SER A 133 0.49 -18.34 12.19
N GLU A 134 1.66 -18.68 11.61
CA GLU A 134 1.93 -19.98 11.00
C GLU A 134 2.17 -21.13 12.02
N GLY A 135 2.09 -20.82 13.32
CA GLY A 135 2.28 -21.78 14.42
C GLY A 135 3.73 -22.22 14.66
N LYS A 136 4.66 -21.83 13.80
CA LYS A 136 6.10 -22.08 13.93
C LYS A 136 6.89 -20.81 13.67
N LEU A 137 8.00 -20.67 14.40
CA LEU A 137 8.95 -19.59 14.19
C LEU A 137 10.28 -20.15 13.69
N GLU A 138 10.94 -19.38 12.81
CA GLU A 138 12.28 -19.66 12.34
C GLU A 138 13.31 -18.85 13.11
N VAL A 139 14.44 -19.46 13.47
CA VAL A 139 15.57 -18.74 14.05
C VAL A 139 16.24 -17.92 12.95
N CYS A 140 16.13 -16.60 13.04
CA CYS A 140 16.61 -15.70 12.00
C CYS A 140 16.84 -14.27 12.51
N THR A 141 17.46 -13.47 11.67
CA THR A 141 17.48 -12.01 11.80
C THR A 141 16.90 -11.36 10.55
N VAL A 142 16.18 -10.26 10.74
CA VAL A 142 15.59 -9.44 9.69
C VAL A 142 16.13 -8.01 9.82
N THR A 143 16.55 -7.43 8.71
CA THR A 143 16.84 -5.99 8.60
C THR A 143 15.96 -5.46 7.48
N ASP A 144 15.04 -4.54 7.80
CA ASP A 144 13.94 -4.23 6.91
C ASP A 144 13.59 -2.74 6.91
N TRP A 145 13.08 -2.25 5.76
CA TRP A 145 12.67 -0.86 5.55
C TRP A 145 11.82 -0.76 4.28
N PRO A 146 10.94 0.26 4.15
CA PRO A 146 10.16 0.48 2.93
C PRO A 146 10.99 1.12 1.81
N ASP A 147 10.71 0.72 0.55
CA ASP A 147 11.27 1.37 -0.64
C ASP A 147 10.56 2.69 -0.94
N VAL A 148 9.24 2.77 -0.73
CA VAL A 148 8.43 3.97 -0.97
C VAL A 148 7.98 4.56 0.37
N PRO A 149 8.23 5.85 0.66
CA PRO A 149 7.98 6.43 1.98
C PRO A 149 6.50 6.57 2.34
N PHE A 150 5.62 6.95 1.40
CA PHE A 150 4.18 7.05 1.61
C PHE A 150 3.47 5.98 0.78
N ARG A 151 2.77 5.06 1.45
CA ARG A 151 2.21 3.83 0.87
C ARG A 151 0.80 3.60 1.35
N GLY A 152 -0.14 3.36 0.45
CA GLY A 152 -1.51 3.09 0.91
C GLY A 152 -2.58 3.31 -0.13
N VAL A 153 -3.64 4.00 0.28
CA VAL A 153 -4.88 4.10 -0.47
C VAL A 153 -5.41 5.52 -0.52
N VAL A 154 -6.00 5.89 -1.65
CA VAL A 154 -6.84 7.07 -1.80
C VAL A 154 -8.27 6.62 -2.10
N GLU A 155 -9.23 6.90 -1.20
CA GLU A 155 -10.65 6.70 -1.45
C GLU A 155 -11.17 7.83 -2.32
N GLY A 156 -10.93 7.72 -3.64
CA GLY A 156 -11.23 8.75 -4.63
C GLY A 156 -12.12 8.29 -5.78
N PHE A 157 -12.62 7.06 -5.74
CA PHE A 157 -13.47 6.46 -6.76
C PHE A 157 -14.86 7.09 -6.81
N TYR A 158 -15.51 6.97 -7.97
CA TYR A 158 -16.92 7.23 -8.16
C TYR A 158 -17.73 5.96 -7.91
N GLY A 159 -18.89 6.08 -7.25
CA GLY A 159 -19.74 4.96 -6.87
C GLY A 159 -20.24 5.11 -5.43
N THR A 160 -20.51 3.99 -4.76
CA THR A 160 -20.93 3.98 -3.36
C THR A 160 -19.68 4.06 -2.47
N PRO A 161 -19.48 5.16 -1.73
CA PRO A 161 -18.36 5.26 -0.80
C PRO A 161 -18.38 4.17 0.26
N TRP A 162 -17.21 3.86 0.80
CA TRP A 162 -17.08 2.86 1.83
C TRP A 162 -17.87 3.23 3.10
N SER A 163 -18.45 2.22 3.74
CA SER A 163 -19.07 2.42 5.05
C SER A 163 -18.02 2.78 6.10
N HIS A 164 -18.47 3.29 7.23
CA HIS A 164 -17.58 3.60 8.36
C HIS A 164 -16.83 2.35 8.82
N GLU A 165 -17.54 1.25 8.99
CA GLU A 165 -17.02 -0.06 9.41
C GLU A 165 -16.03 -0.62 8.39
N ALA A 166 -16.31 -0.47 7.09
CA ALA A 166 -15.39 -0.87 6.03
C ALA A 166 -14.06 -0.10 6.12
N ARG A 167 -14.09 1.20 6.39
CA ARG A 167 -12.87 2.01 6.59
C ARG A 167 -12.08 1.55 7.82
N LEU A 168 -12.75 1.23 8.94
CA LEU A 168 -12.08 0.67 10.13
C LEU A 168 -11.38 -0.67 9.79
N SER A 169 -12.08 -1.58 9.10
CA SER A 169 -11.53 -2.86 8.62
C SER A 169 -10.31 -2.68 7.69
N GLN A 170 -10.36 -1.64 6.84
CA GLN A 170 -9.23 -1.30 5.97
C GLN A 170 -8.01 -0.82 6.79
N PHE A 171 -8.19 0.01 7.81
CA PHE A 171 -7.06 0.47 8.65
C PHE A 171 -6.39 -0.68 9.39
N ASP A 172 -7.16 -1.67 9.88
CA ASP A 172 -6.61 -2.87 10.50
C ASP A 172 -5.80 -3.70 9.48
N PHE A 173 -6.27 -3.79 8.24
CA PHE A 173 -5.54 -4.43 7.15
C PHE A 173 -4.26 -3.64 6.80
N TYR A 174 -4.35 -2.31 6.65
CA TYR A 174 -3.17 -1.49 6.32
C TYR A 174 -2.08 -1.60 7.37
N GLY A 175 -2.44 -1.57 8.65
CA GLY A 175 -1.49 -1.72 9.75
C GLY A 175 -0.73 -3.05 9.69
N ARG A 176 -1.43 -4.17 9.45
CA ARG A 176 -0.80 -5.49 9.32
C ARG A 176 0.16 -5.56 8.13
N HIS A 177 -0.19 -4.93 7.02
CA HIS A 177 0.59 -4.94 5.78
C HIS A 177 1.50 -3.72 5.60
N LYS A 178 1.80 -2.99 6.68
CA LYS A 178 2.77 -1.88 6.72
C LYS A 178 2.48 -0.74 5.73
N MET A 179 1.22 -0.55 5.34
CA MET A 179 0.79 0.66 4.66
C MET A 179 0.60 1.79 5.68
N ASN A 180 1.03 3.01 5.35
CA ASN A 180 1.06 4.14 6.27
C ASN A 180 0.20 5.33 5.85
N VAL A 181 -0.56 5.22 4.75
CA VAL A 181 -1.39 6.31 4.22
C VAL A 181 -2.80 5.83 3.89
N TYR A 182 -3.79 6.58 4.31
CA TYR A 182 -5.13 6.56 3.74
C TYR A 182 -5.57 8.00 3.47
N ILE A 183 -6.00 8.28 2.25
CA ILE A 183 -6.49 9.61 1.85
C ILE A 183 -8.02 9.55 1.72
N TYR A 184 -8.70 10.27 2.60
CA TYR A 184 -10.15 10.41 2.63
C TYR A 184 -10.60 11.45 1.62
N GLY A 185 -11.18 11.03 0.51
CA GLY A 185 -11.72 11.90 -0.55
C GLY A 185 -12.99 11.36 -1.20
N PRO A 186 -13.97 10.78 -0.42
CA PRO A 186 -15.17 10.15 -0.98
C PRO A 186 -16.04 11.18 -1.71
N LYS A 187 -16.51 10.82 -2.88
CA LYS A 187 -17.22 11.73 -3.80
C LYS A 187 -18.60 12.17 -3.30
N ASP A 188 -19.18 11.48 -2.31
CA ASP A 188 -20.49 11.78 -1.70
C ASP A 188 -20.39 12.67 -0.46
N ASP A 189 -19.20 12.94 0.08
CA ASP A 189 -19.04 13.85 1.20
C ASP A 189 -19.18 15.32 0.74
N PRO A 190 -20.29 16.00 1.05
CA PRO A 190 -20.50 17.36 0.58
C PRO A 190 -19.50 18.35 1.21
N TYR A 191 -19.01 18.08 2.42
CA TYR A 191 -18.09 18.97 3.15
C TYR A 191 -16.66 18.88 2.66
N HIS A 192 -16.31 17.81 1.97
CA HIS A 192 -15.06 17.68 1.24
C HIS A 192 -15.09 18.43 -0.10
N ARG A 193 -16.24 18.55 -0.78
CA ARG A 193 -16.34 19.03 -2.17
C ARG A 193 -17.35 20.17 -2.34
N GLY A 194 -18.65 19.87 -2.51
CA GLY A 194 -19.66 20.87 -2.87
C GLY A 194 -19.90 21.96 -1.82
N HIS A 195 -19.78 21.63 -0.54
CA HIS A 195 -19.93 22.53 0.60
C HIS A 195 -18.60 22.71 1.36
N TRP A 196 -17.49 22.76 0.64
CA TRP A 196 -16.16 22.78 1.24
C TRP A 196 -15.91 23.97 2.18
N ARG A 197 -16.64 25.09 1.99
CA ARG A 197 -16.59 26.27 2.87
C ARG A 197 -17.34 26.07 4.17
N VAL A 198 -18.32 25.15 4.19
CA VAL A 198 -19.21 24.92 5.36
C VAL A 198 -18.51 23.99 6.35
N PRO A 199 -18.42 24.35 7.64
CA PRO A 199 -17.88 23.45 8.66
C PRO A 199 -18.63 22.12 8.72
N TYR A 200 -17.92 21.04 9.10
CA TYR A 200 -18.59 19.79 9.40
C TYR A 200 -19.56 19.94 10.57
N PRO A 201 -20.78 19.42 10.45
CA PRO A 201 -21.64 19.20 11.60
C PRO A 201 -20.97 18.33 12.66
N GLU A 202 -21.36 18.48 13.90
CA GLU A 202 -20.71 17.78 15.03
C GLU A 202 -20.69 16.26 14.86
N LYS A 203 -21.82 15.67 14.46
CA LYS A 203 -21.95 14.21 14.28
C LYS A 203 -20.98 13.65 13.25
N GLU A 204 -20.92 14.28 12.07
CA GLU A 204 -20.02 13.89 10.98
C GLU A 204 -18.56 14.14 11.37
N GLY A 205 -18.28 15.24 12.07
CA GLY A 205 -16.95 15.54 12.62
C GLY A 205 -16.47 14.47 13.63
N LEU A 206 -17.36 13.98 14.48
CA LEU A 206 -17.03 12.88 15.42
C LEU A 206 -16.68 11.57 14.69
N ARG A 207 -17.34 11.27 13.57
CA ARG A 207 -16.98 10.11 12.73
C ARG A 207 -15.60 10.25 12.11
N ILE A 208 -15.26 11.45 11.61
CA ILE A 208 -13.90 11.72 11.10
C ILE A 208 -12.86 11.56 12.23
N LYS A 209 -13.15 12.06 13.42
CA LYS A 209 -12.27 11.89 14.59
C LYS A 209 -12.02 10.41 14.90
N GLU A 210 -13.05 9.59 14.94
CA GLU A 210 -12.94 8.15 15.17
C GLU A 210 -12.08 7.46 14.12
N LEU A 211 -12.29 7.78 12.84
CA LEU A 211 -11.45 7.26 11.74
C LEU A 211 -9.99 7.64 11.91
N ALA A 212 -9.70 8.92 12.20
CA ALA A 212 -8.33 9.39 12.40
C ALA A 212 -7.64 8.72 13.61
N GLU A 213 -8.38 8.51 14.71
CA GLU A 213 -7.88 7.80 15.91
C GLU A 213 -7.62 6.32 15.61
N HIS A 214 -8.51 5.64 14.88
CA HIS A 214 -8.33 4.23 14.52
C HIS A 214 -7.17 4.04 13.54
N ALA A 215 -7.06 4.89 12.51
CA ALA A 215 -5.93 4.89 11.59
C ALA A 215 -4.60 5.05 12.37
N LYS A 216 -4.52 6.01 13.29
CA LYS A 216 -3.33 6.22 14.13
C LYS A 216 -2.95 4.98 14.95
N ARG A 217 -3.93 4.24 15.50
CA ARG A 217 -3.67 2.98 16.23
C ARG A 217 -3.05 1.90 15.35
N ASN A 218 -3.28 1.98 14.05
CA ASN A 218 -2.73 1.07 13.04
C ASN A 218 -1.49 1.61 12.32
N GLY A 219 -0.86 2.68 12.82
CA GLY A 219 0.31 3.28 12.19
C GLY A 219 0.02 3.97 10.85
N VAL A 220 -1.26 4.29 10.59
CA VAL A 220 -1.73 4.90 9.35
C VAL A 220 -1.97 6.39 9.53
N SER A 221 -1.40 7.20 8.65
CA SER A 221 -1.67 8.63 8.53
C SER A 221 -3.00 8.84 7.80
N PHE A 222 -4.00 9.31 8.53
CA PHE A 222 -5.30 9.68 7.95
C PHE A 222 -5.17 11.06 7.29
N TYR A 223 -5.04 11.09 5.96
CA TYR A 223 -5.12 12.31 5.16
C TYR A 223 -6.57 12.68 4.92
N TRP A 224 -6.97 13.88 5.32
CA TRP A 224 -8.26 14.44 4.94
C TRP A 224 -8.08 15.33 3.72
N ALA A 225 -8.78 15.00 2.63
CA ALA A 225 -8.72 15.79 1.40
C ALA A 225 -9.83 16.82 1.34
N ILE A 226 -9.57 17.94 0.64
CA ILE A 226 -10.56 18.96 0.27
C ILE A 226 -10.45 19.26 -1.22
N HIS A 227 -11.59 19.49 -1.87
CA HIS A 227 -11.68 19.70 -3.31
C HIS A 227 -12.38 21.03 -3.62
N PRO A 228 -11.67 22.19 -3.51
CA PRO A 228 -12.27 23.50 -3.67
C PRO A 228 -12.39 23.95 -5.14
N GLY A 229 -11.75 23.23 -6.08
CA GLY A 229 -11.48 23.71 -7.44
C GLY A 229 -12.70 24.00 -8.30
N VAL A 230 -13.88 23.43 -7.98
CA VAL A 230 -15.09 23.59 -8.80
C VAL A 230 -15.59 25.05 -8.81
N ASP A 231 -15.51 25.75 -7.67
CA ASP A 231 -16.14 27.06 -7.48
C ASP A 231 -15.27 28.09 -6.73
N ILE A 232 -13.97 27.83 -6.61
CA ILE A 232 -13.02 28.72 -5.95
C ILE A 232 -12.89 30.06 -6.69
N LYS A 233 -12.91 31.15 -5.93
CA LYS A 233 -12.87 32.53 -6.47
C LYS A 233 -11.50 33.18 -6.38
N TRP A 234 -10.51 32.51 -5.80
CA TRP A 234 -9.14 33.03 -5.60
C TRP A 234 -9.04 34.32 -4.82
N ASN A 235 -9.99 34.56 -3.90
CA ASN A 235 -10.03 35.73 -3.01
C ASN A 235 -9.63 35.33 -1.57
N ASN A 236 -9.55 36.33 -0.70
CA ASN A 236 -9.18 36.09 0.70
C ASN A 236 -10.24 35.32 1.46
N GLU A 237 -11.53 35.51 1.16
CA GLU A 237 -12.62 34.79 1.82
C GLU A 237 -12.52 33.28 1.60
N ASP A 238 -12.24 32.85 0.37
CA ASP A 238 -12.09 31.46 0.03
C ASP A 238 -10.82 30.85 0.65
N ARG A 239 -9.72 31.60 0.62
CA ARG A 239 -8.47 31.20 1.27
C ARG A 239 -8.67 30.99 2.78
N ASP A 240 -9.33 31.97 3.43
CA ASP A 240 -9.53 31.90 4.88
C ASP A 240 -10.55 30.81 5.26
N ALA A 241 -11.56 30.56 4.43
CA ALA A 241 -12.50 29.44 4.59
C ALA A 241 -11.77 28.08 4.48
N LEU A 242 -10.84 27.95 3.52
CA LEU A 242 -10.02 26.74 3.39
C LEU A 242 -9.18 26.49 4.65
N VAL A 243 -8.45 27.51 5.12
CA VAL A 243 -7.64 27.38 6.34
C VAL A 243 -8.51 27.07 7.56
N ALA A 244 -9.66 27.73 7.70
CA ALA A 244 -10.59 27.45 8.80
C ALA A 244 -11.09 26.01 8.80
N LYS A 245 -11.36 25.44 7.61
CA LYS A 245 -11.74 24.03 7.46
C LYS A 245 -10.59 23.09 7.87
N LEU A 246 -9.37 23.35 7.43
CA LEU A 246 -8.19 22.56 7.83
C LEU A 246 -7.97 22.65 9.35
N GLU A 247 -8.15 23.81 9.97
CA GLU A 247 -8.08 23.97 11.43
C GLU A 247 -9.18 23.19 12.16
N GLN A 248 -10.39 23.12 11.62
CA GLN A 248 -11.45 22.27 12.17
C GLN A 248 -11.03 20.79 12.16
N MET A 249 -10.52 20.30 11.05
CA MET A 249 -10.06 18.90 10.92
C MET A 249 -8.86 18.62 11.85
N TYR A 250 -7.94 19.56 11.98
CA TYR A 250 -6.82 19.44 12.92
C TYR A 250 -7.29 19.30 14.38
N LYS A 251 -8.32 20.08 14.79
CA LYS A 251 -8.95 19.97 16.13
C LYS A 251 -9.63 18.63 16.33
N LEU A 252 -10.12 17.99 15.28
CA LEU A 252 -10.69 16.65 15.30
C LEU A 252 -9.62 15.53 15.33
N GLY A 253 -8.34 15.87 15.32
CA GLY A 253 -7.25 14.90 15.41
C GLY A 253 -6.60 14.53 14.08
N VAL A 254 -7.05 15.07 12.95
CA VAL A 254 -6.39 14.89 11.63
C VAL A 254 -5.01 15.54 11.65
N ARG A 255 -4.01 14.82 11.11
CA ARG A 255 -2.60 15.25 11.07
C ARG A 255 -1.99 15.18 9.68
N ALA A 256 -2.82 14.98 8.66
CA ALA A 256 -2.37 14.94 7.27
C ALA A 256 -3.48 15.49 6.36
N PHE A 257 -3.09 16.26 5.35
CA PHE A 257 -4.04 17.01 4.52
C PHE A 257 -3.70 16.88 3.04
N ALA A 258 -4.76 16.87 2.21
CA ALA A 258 -4.64 16.92 0.76
C ALA A 258 -5.58 17.96 0.17
N VAL A 259 -5.18 18.58 -0.96
CA VAL A 259 -6.04 19.49 -1.71
C VAL A 259 -6.12 19.01 -3.15
N PHE A 260 -7.33 18.81 -3.64
CA PHE A 260 -7.60 18.23 -4.94
C PHE A 260 -8.13 19.25 -5.94
N PHE A 261 -7.60 19.19 -7.16
CA PHE A 261 -8.03 19.97 -8.32
C PHE A 261 -8.26 19.08 -9.55
N ASP A 262 -8.49 17.77 -9.32
CA ASP A 262 -8.85 16.79 -10.35
C ASP A 262 -10.27 17.01 -10.87
N ASP A 263 -10.52 16.63 -12.11
CA ASP A 263 -11.85 16.59 -12.76
C ASP A 263 -12.61 17.92 -12.69
N ILE A 264 -11.90 19.04 -12.87
CA ILE A 264 -12.46 20.39 -12.91
C ILE A 264 -12.14 21.10 -14.22
N TRP A 265 -12.84 22.20 -14.42
CA TRP A 265 -12.63 23.12 -15.56
C TRP A 265 -12.80 24.58 -15.13
N GLY A 266 -12.43 25.50 -16.01
CA GLY A 266 -12.59 26.94 -15.79
C GLY A 266 -11.53 27.55 -14.86
N GLU A 267 -11.93 28.49 -14.00
CA GLU A 267 -11.02 29.29 -13.16
C GLU A 267 -10.20 28.45 -12.16
N GLY A 268 -10.74 27.34 -11.68
CA GLY A 268 -10.06 26.46 -10.74
C GLY A 268 -8.79 25.79 -11.31
N THR A 269 -8.63 25.76 -12.64
CA THR A 269 -7.52 25.05 -13.32
C THR A 269 -6.22 25.85 -13.46
N LYS A 270 -6.14 27.06 -12.92
CA LYS A 270 -4.98 27.97 -13.07
C LYS A 270 -3.83 27.54 -12.18
N ALA A 271 -2.77 27.01 -12.76
CA ALA A 271 -1.60 26.49 -12.04
C ALA A 271 -0.93 27.48 -11.10
N ASP A 272 -0.80 28.75 -11.53
CA ASP A 272 -0.23 29.82 -10.72
C ASP A 272 -1.08 30.14 -9.48
N LYS A 273 -2.41 30.14 -9.63
CA LYS A 273 -3.35 30.32 -8.52
C LYS A 273 -3.40 29.13 -7.56
N GLN A 274 -3.35 27.92 -8.10
CA GLN A 274 -3.22 26.72 -7.27
C GLN A 274 -1.91 26.76 -6.46
N ALA A 275 -0.78 27.11 -7.09
CA ALA A 275 0.50 27.22 -6.40
C ALA A 275 0.49 28.33 -5.32
N GLU A 276 -0.08 29.51 -5.62
CA GLU A 276 -0.21 30.62 -4.66
C GLU A 276 -1.00 30.20 -3.42
N LEU A 277 -2.17 29.57 -3.61
CA LEU A 277 -3.02 29.10 -2.52
C LEU A 277 -2.34 28.02 -1.68
N LEU A 278 -1.75 27.02 -2.34
CA LEU A 278 -1.13 25.90 -1.64
C LEU A 278 0.14 26.29 -0.89
N ASN A 279 0.94 27.21 -1.44
CA ASN A 279 2.07 27.77 -0.73
C ASN A 279 1.61 28.53 0.52
N TYR A 280 0.52 29.31 0.40
CA TYR A 280 -0.05 29.97 1.56
C TYR A 280 -0.48 28.99 2.65
N VAL A 281 -1.16 27.89 2.27
CA VAL A 281 -1.58 26.82 3.19
C VAL A 281 -0.35 26.14 3.81
N ASP A 282 0.65 25.83 3.01
CA ASP A 282 1.89 25.20 3.50
C ASP A 282 2.59 26.10 4.52
N ASP A 283 2.84 27.38 4.18
CA ASP A 283 3.59 28.32 5.02
C ASP A 283 2.83 28.70 6.31
N ASN A 284 1.49 28.84 6.24
CA ASN A 284 0.69 29.41 7.33
C ASN A 284 -0.07 28.37 8.15
N PHE A 285 -0.21 27.15 7.66
CA PHE A 285 -0.89 26.08 8.37
C PHE A 285 0.00 24.84 8.56
N ILE A 286 0.53 24.21 7.49
CA ILE A 286 1.29 22.97 7.58
C ILE A 286 2.60 23.17 8.35
N GLN A 287 3.43 24.11 7.92
CA GLN A 287 4.77 24.37 8.52
C GLN A 287 4.69 24.93 9.94
N LYS A 288 3.53 25.42 10.38
CA LYS A 288 3.31 25.91 11.75
C LYS A 288 2.99 24.78 12.74
N LYS A 289 2.79 23.55 12.28
CA LYS A 289 2.37 22.40 13.07
C LYS A 289 3.36 21.24 12.90
N PRO A 290 4.27 21.02 13.86
CA PRO A 290 5.35 20.03 13.72
C PRO A 290 4.85 18.58 13.68
N ASP A 291 3.58 18.33 14.05
CA ASP A 291 2.93 17.02 14.04
C ASP A 291 2.05 16.78 12.80
N VAL A 292 2.10 17.68 11.81
CA VAL A 292 1.36 17.56 10.55
C VAL A 292 2.29 17.06 9.44
N ALA A 293 1.81 16.06 8.69
CA ALA A 293 2.51 15.50 7.55
C ALA A 293 2.59 16.49 6.36
N PRO A 294 3.54 16.32 5.43
CA PRO A 294 3.61 17.13 4.23
C PRO A 294 2.30 17.16 3.44
N LEU A 295 1.95 18.34 2.92
CA LEU A 295 0.75 18.53 2.10
C LEU A 295 0.85 17.71 0.81
N VAL A 296 -0.28 17.14 0.39
CA VAL A 296 -0.43 16.44 -0.89
C VAL A 296 -1.42 17.23 -1.75
N MET A 297 -1.13 17.41 -3.04
CA MET A 297 -2.08 17.97 -3.99
C MET A 297 -2.30 17.05 -5.18
N CYS A 298 -3.56 16.99 -5.67
CA CYS A 298 -3.86 16.42 -6.97
C CYS A 298 -4.01 17.55 -7.99
N PRO A 299 -3.17 17.60 -9.03
CA PRO A 299 -3.24 18.68 -10.02
C PRO A 299 -4.40 18.45 -11.00
N THR A 300 -4.81 19.46 -11.74
CA THR A 300 -5.82 19.35 -12.80
C THR A 300 -5.32 18.50 -13.97
N GLU A 301 -4.08 18.72 -14.41
CA GLU A 301 -3.44 17.90 -15.44
C GLU A 301 -2.66 16.77 -14.74
N TYR A 302 -3.37 15.76 -14.20
CA TYR A 302 -2.80 14.71 -13.37
C TYR A 302 -2.32 13.46 -14.13
N ASN A 303 -2.41 13.46 -15.49
CA ASN A 303 -1.87 12.42 -16.35
C ASN A 303 -1.31 13.01 -17.64
N ARG A 304 -0.39 12.28 -18.29
CA ARG A 304 0.34 12.80 -19.48
C ARG A 304 -0.59 13.10 -20.65
N SER A 305 -1.63 12.30 -20.88
CA SER A 305 -2.53 12.49 -22.02
C SER A 305 -3.35 13.79 -21.96
N TRP A 306 -3.49 14.37 -20.77
CA TRP A 306 -4.22 15.62 -20.55
C TRP A 306 -3.30 16.86 -20.52
N VAL A 307 -1.99 16.66 -20.49
CA VAL A 307 -1.04 17.77 -20.39
C VAL A 307 -0.99 18.58 -21.68
N ASN A 308 -1.18 19.88 -21.54
CA ASN A 308 -0.93 20.84 -22.61
C ASN A 308 0.45 21.50 -22.41
N GLU A 309 1.47 20.95 -23.04
CA GLU A 309 2.86 21.45 -22.93
C GLU A 309 2.98 22.96 -23.27
N LYS A 310 2.18 23.49 -24.19
CA LYS A 310 2.21 24.93 -24.56
C LYS A 310 1.71 25.81 -23.44
N LYS A 311 0.78 25.34 -22.62
CA LYS A 311 0.28 26.05 -21.43
C LYS A 311 1.23 25.97 -20.24
N GLY A 312 2.10 24.95 -20.20
CA GLY A 312 3.13 24.79 -19.18
C GLY A 312 2.59 24.58 -17.77
N TYR A 313 1.41 23.96 -17.62
CA TYR A 313 0.74 23.79 -16.32
C TYR A 313 1.65 23.07 -15.29
N LEU A 314 2.18 21.89 -15.63
CA LEU A 314 3.06 21.14 -14.72
C LEU A 314 4.37 21.88 -14.41
N ARG A 315 4.98 22.54 -15.40
CA ARG A 315 6.21 23.33 -15.21
C ARG A 315 5.95 24.55 -14.29
N THR A 316 4.76 25.16 -14.38
CA THR A 316 4.35 26.22 -13.47
C THR A 316 4.23 25.72 -12.03
N LEU A 317 3.60 24.56 -11.82
CA LEU A 317 3.55 23.93 -10.49
C LEU A 317 4.97 23.55 -10.02
N GLY A 318 5.78 22.94 -10.88
CA GLY A 318 7.15 22.56 -10.57
C GLY A 318 7.99 23.69 -10.04
N SER A 319 7.97 24.83 -10.73
CA SER A 319 8.77 26.01 -10.39
C SER A 319 8.23 26.86 -9.25
N LYS A 320 6.89 26.98 -9.11
CA LYS A 320 6.26 27.91 -8.16
C LYS A 320 5.83 27.27 -6.84
N LEU A 321 5.48 25.98 -6.85
CA LEU A 321 4.97 25.31 -5.65
C LEU A 321 6.10 24.98 -4.68
N ASN A 322 5.91 25.20 -3.37
CA ASN A 322 6.85 24.82 -2.33
C ASN A 322 7.27 23.36 -2.49
N LYS A 323 8.59 23.09 -2.36
CA LYS A 323 9.15 21.74 -2.59
C LYS A 323 8.72 20.71 -1.54
N SER A 324 8.19 21.17 -0.39
CA SER A 324 7.58 20.34 0.66
C SER A 324 6.26 19.69 0.24
N ILE A 325 5.56 20.26 -0.76
CA ILE A 325 4.24 19.79 -1.20
C ILE A 325 4.40 18.67 -2.23
N ASN A 326 3.76 17.53 -1.98
CA ASN A 326 3.74 16.41 -2.91
C ASN A 326 2.70 16.63 -4.02
N ILE A 327 3.05 16.27 -5.25
CA ILE A 327 2.18 16.38 -6.43
C ILE A 327 1.79 14.98 -6.90
N MET A 328 0.47 14.71 -6.98
CA MET A 328 -0.06 13.41 -7.43
C MET A 328 0.01 13.27 -8.96
N TRP A 329 0.11 12.00 -9.40
CA TRP A 329 0.21 11.63 -10.81
C TRP A 329 -0.37 10.24 -11.05
N THR A 330 -1.17 10.05 -12.12
CA THR A 330 -1.78 8.75 -12.43
C THR A 330 -1.07 7.95 -13.53
N GLY A 331 -0.05 8.52 -14.17
CA GLY A 331 0.70 7.87 -15.25
C GLY A 331 0.46 8.51 -16.62
N ASN A 332 0.70 7.74 -17.68
CA ASN A 332 0.59 8.26 -19.05
C ASN A 332 -0.87 8.54 -19.46
N THR A 333 -1.83 7.87 -18.84
CA THR A 333 -3.28 8.14 -18.96
C THR A 333 -3.94 8.09 -17.58
N VAL A 334 -5.26 8.30 -17.51
CA VAL A 334 -6.03 8.24 -16.25
C VAL A 334 -5.88 6.87 -15.59
N VAL A 335 -5.98 5.79 -16.38
CA VAL A 335 -5.80 4.40 -15.89
C VAL A 335 -4.60 3.81 -16.65
N HIS A 336 -3.51 3.59 -15.96
CA HIS A 336 -2.24 3.14 -16.57
C HIS A 336 -1.38 2.37 -15.57
N CYS A 337 -0.48 1.51 -16.06
CA CYS A 337 0.62 1.00 -15.26
C CYS A 337 1.71 2.06 -15.13
N ILE A 338 2.35 2.13 -13.99
CA ILE A 338 3.38 3.14 -13.73
C ILE A 338 4.71 2.63 -14.25
N ASP A 339 5.24 3.31 -15.26
CA ASP A 339 6.50 3.01 -15.90
C ASP A 339 7.57 4.07 -15.62
N LYS A 340 8.81 3.70 -15.84
CA LYS A 340 9.97 4.54 -15.58
C LYS A 340 10.03 5.76 -16.49
N GLU A 341 9.72 5.59 -17.78
CA GLU A 341 9.74 6.67 -18.76
C GLU A 341 8.73 7.76 -18.40
N GLY A 342 7.47 7.37 -18.12
CA GLY A 342 6.43 8.30 -17.71
C GLY A 342 6.72 8.97 -16.37
N THR A 343 7.34 8.24 -15.44
CA THR A 343 7.76 8.78 -14.13
C THR A 343 8.89 9.79 -14.27
N ASP A 344 9.92 9.49 -15.06
CA ASP A 344 11.02 10.44 -15.37
C ASP A 344 10.49 11.69 -16.08
N TRP A 345 9.57 11.49 -17.02
CA TRP A 345 8.93 12.57 -17.77
C TRP A 345 8.18 13.55 -16.87
N VAL A 346 7.38 13.08 -15.92
CA VAL A 346 6.65 13.96 -15.01
C VAL A 346 7.56 14.59 -13.96
N ASN A 347 8.53 13.84 -13.40
CA ASN A 347 9.46 14.34 -12.40
C ASN A 347 10.29 15.53 -12.90
N GLU A 348 10.71 15.50 -14.17
CA GLU A 348 11.38 16.64 -14.82
C GLU A 348 10.51 17.90 -14.82
N ARG A 349 9.20 17.76 -15.09
CA ARG A 349 8.27 18.89 -15.22
C ARG A 349 7.86 19.49 -13.89
N ILE A 350 7.60 18.61 -12.90
CA ILE A 350 7.21 19.05 -11.56
C ILE A 350 8.43 19.35 -10.65
N GLU A 351 9.65 19.11 -11.13
CA GLU A 351 10.93 19.32 -10.44
C GLU A 351 11.00 18.65 -9.05
N ARG A 352 10.37 17.49 -8.91
CA ARG A 352 10.36 16.65 -7.70
C ARG A 352 9.91 15.24 -8.04
N LYS A 353 10.01 14.33 -7.06
CA LYS A 353 9.49 12.96 -7.20
C LYS A 353 7.96 12.98 -7.22
N ALA A 354 7.35 12.25 -8.15
CA ALA A 354 5.90 12.12 -8.23
C ALA A 354 5.34 11.35 -7.04
N TYR A 355 4.15 11.75 -6.59
CA TYR A 355 3.31 11.01 -5.66
C TYR A 355 2.25 10.28 -6.48
N ILE A 356 2.36 8.95 -6.61
CA ILE A 356 1.47 8.21 -7.50
C ILE A 356 0.08 8.07 -6.90
N TRP A 357 -0.94 8.42 -7.69
CA TRP A 357 -2.33 8.02 -7.52
C TRP A 357 -2.61 6.94 -8.56
N TRP A 358 -2.52 5.68 -8.17
CA TRP A 358 -2.67 4.58 -9.12
C TRP A 358 -4.13 4.13 -9.21
N ASN A 359 -4.75 4.31 -10.37
CA ASN A 359 -6.13 3.91 -10.62
C ASN A 359 -6.25 2.40 -10.86
N PHE A 360 -6.03 1.64 -9.81
CA PHE A 360 -6.20 0.20 -9.67
C PHE A 360 -6.31 -0.15 -8.17
N PRO A 361 -7.22 -1.05 -7.75
CA PRO A 361 -8.18 -1.85 -8.54
C PRO A 361 -9.52 -1.16 -8.83
N VAL A 362 -9.59 0.16 -8.86
CA VAL A 362 -10.83 0.90 -9.15
C VAL A 362 -11.53 0.39 -10.41
N THR A 363 -12.87 0.27 -10.35
CA THR A 363 -13.72 -0.15 -11.47
C THR A 363 -14.89 0.80 -11.73
N ASP A 364 -14.79 2.06 -11.29
CA ASP A 364 -15.86 3.05 -11.44
C ASP A 364 -16.16 3.42 -12.89
N PHE A 365 -15.24 3.13 -13.82
CA PHE A 365 -15.40 3.24 -15.26
C PHE A 365 -15.91 1.95 -15.94
N VAL A 366 -16.07 0.85 -15.18
CA VAL A 366 -16.63 -0.45 -15.60
C VAL A 366 -17.46 -1.02 -14.45
N ARG A 367 -18.55 -0.37 -14.11
CA ARG A 367 -19.30 -0.57 -12.85
C ARG A 367 -19.98 -1.93 -12.69
N ASP A 368 -20.16 -2.66 -13.77
CA ASP A 368 -20.68 -4.03 -13.78
C ASP A 368 -19.62 -5.10 -13.58
N HIS A 369 -18.36 -4.68 -13.32
CA HIS A 369 -17.22 -5.55 -13.07
C HIS A 369 -16.56 -5.25 -11.72
N ILE A 370 -16.02 -6.31 -11.13
CA ILE A 370 -14.98 -6.22 -10.11
C ILE A 370 -13.66 -6.69 -10.70
N THR A 371 -12.53 -6.21 -10.19
CA THR A 371 -11.24 -6.77 -10.58
C THR A 371 -10.52 -7.36 -9.37
N LEU A 372 -10.26 -8.67 -9.45
CA LEU A 372 -9.54 -9.42 -8.44
C LEU A 372 -8.12 -9.80 -8.93
N ALA A 373 -7.61 -9.03 -9.89
CA ALA A 373 -6.28 -9.19 -10.44
C ALA A 373 -5.19 -8.85 -9.41
N PRO A 374 -3.99 -9.41 -9.55
CA PRO A 374 -2.84 -8.99 -8.75
C PRO A 374 -2.41 -7.56 -9.08
N THR A 375 -1.64 -6.95 -8.20
CA THR A 375 -0.90 -5.72 -8.47
C THR A 375 0.24 -6.02 -9.43
N TYR A 376 0.10 -5.63 -10.70
CA TYR A 376 1.02 -6.08 -11.74
C TYR A 376 1.14 -5.03 -12.87
N GLY A 377 2.23 -5.06 -13.62
CA GLY A 377 2.48 -4.22 -14.78
C GLY A 377 3.19 -2.89 -14.47
N ASN A 378 3.39 -2.56 -13.19
CA ASN A 378 4.23 -1.43 -12.80
C ASN A 378 5.71 -1.83 -12.84
N ASP A 379 6.60 -0.90 -13.21
CA ASP A 379 8.04 -1.16 -13.20
C ASP A 379 8.57 -1.42 -11.79
N LEU A 380 9.55 -2.32 -11.66
CA LEU A 380 10.11 -2.76 -10.37
C LEU A 380 11.38 -1.99 -9.95
N ASP A 381 11.79 -0.96 -10.71
CA ASP A 381 13.02 -0.20 -10.50
C ASP A 381 12.80 1.32 -10.43
N ILE A 382 11.62 1.75 -9.94
CA ILE A 382 11.24 3.16 -9.88
C ILE A 382 11.09 3.72 -8.45
N ALA A 383 11.39 2.94 -7.43
CA ALA A 383 11.20 3.36 -6.03
C ALA A 383 11.90 4.67 -5.69
N ASP A 384 13.12 4.88 -6.18
CA ASP A 384 13.91 6.10 -5.96
C ASP A 384 13.36 7.34 -6.68
N LYS A 385 12.37 7.16 -7.57
CA LYS A 385 11.72 8.22 -8.35
C LYS A 385 10.38 8.67 -7.76
N LEU A 386 9.91 7.99 -6.71
CA LEU A 386 8.60 8.22 -6.11
C LEU A 386 8.72 8.91 -4.75
N SER A 387 7.83 9.88 -4.48
CA SER A 387 7.63 10.42 -3.12
C SER A 387 6.54 9.67 -2.37
N GLY A 388 5.63 8.99 -3.07
CA GLY A 388 4.57 8.18 -2.50
C GLY A 388 3.86 7.35 -3.57
N PHE A 389 3.08 6.37 -3.12
CA PHE A 389 2.26 5.52 -3.97
C PHE A 389 0.97 5.14 -3.25
N VAL A 390 -0.16 5.62 -3.74
CA VAL A 390 -1.48 5.25 -3.23
C VAL A 390 -2.33 4.65 -4.34
N SER A 391 -3.02 3.58 -4.00
CA SER A 391 -3.95 2.87 -4.88
C SER A 391 -5.35 3.46 -4.74
N ASN A 392 -6.06 3.67 -5.85
CA ASN A 392 -7.48 3.99 -5.85
C ASN A 392 -8.27 2.67 -5.95
N PRO A 393 -9.02 2.28 -4.89
CA PRO A 393 -9.65 0.97 -4.80
C PRO A 393 -11.02 0.92 -5.47
N MET A 394 -11.64 -0.27 -5.49
CA MET A 394 -13.06 -0.42 -5.83
C MET A 394 -13.97 0.10 -4.72
N GLU A 395 -15.23 0.39 -5.04
CA GLU A 395 -16.30 0.59 -4.04
C GLU A 395 -16.52 -0.65 -3.14
N HIS A 396 -16.07 -1.82 -3.56
CA HIS A 396 -16.06 -3.08 -2.83
C HIS A 396 -14.81 -3.20 -1.94
N ALA A 397 -14.90 -2.69 -0.71
CA ALA A 397 -13.75 -2.56 0.20
C ALA A 397 -13.02 -3.89 0.43
N GLU A 398 -13.73 -4.96 0.80
CA GLU A 398 -13.12 -6.26 1.11
C GLU A 398 -12.50 -6.92 -0.12
N ALA A 399 -13.16 -6.84 -1.28
CA ALA A 399 -12.63 -7.36 -2.54
C ALA A 399 -11.35 -6.63 -2.99
N SER A 400 -11.25 -5.34 -2.69
CA SER A 400 -10.06 -4.53 -2.99
C SER A 400 -8.80 -5.02 -2.27
N LYS A 401 -8.94 -5.69 -1.12
CA LYS A 401 -7.80 -6.18 -0.34
C LYS A 401 -6.91 -7.16 -1.11
N ILE A 402 -7.44 -7.90 -2.10
CA ILE A 402 -6.63 -8.80 -2.95
C ILE A 402 -5.54 -8.00 -3.68
N ALA A 403 -5.91 -6.91 -4.33
CA ALA A 403 -4.95 -6.05 -5.01
C ALA A 403 -4.09 -5.24 -4.01
N LEU A 404 -4.71 -4.74 -2.94
CA LEU A 404 -4.02 -3.93 -1.92
C LEU A 404 -2.95 -4.71 -1.15
N TYR A 405 -3.09 -6.03 -1.03
CA TYR A 405 -2.05 -6.92 -0.51
C TYR A 405 -0.78 -6.81 -1.37
N GLY A 406 -0.94 -6.85 -2.70
CA GLY A 406 0.16 -6.66 -3.64
C GLY A 406 0.72 -5.24 -3.66
N VAL A 407 -0.12 -4.22 -3.46
CA VAL A 407 0.34 -2.83 -3.32
C VAL A 407 1.25 -2.67 -2.11
N ALA A 408 0.92 -3.33 -1.00
CA ALA A 408 1.74 -3.31 0.20
C ALA A 408 3.13 -3.89 -0.05
N ASP A 409 3.22 -5.08 -0.66
CA ASP A 409 4.49 -5.74 -0.95
C ASP A 409 5.31 -4.97 -2.02
N TYR A 410 4.66 -4.57 -3.11
CA TYR A 410 5.27 -3.77 -4.19
C TYR A 410 5.92 -2.48 -3.66
N THR A 411 5.25 -1.77 -2.79
CA THR A 411 5.75 -0.48 -2.27
C THR A 411 6.75 -0.63 -1.13
N TRP A 412 6.77 -1.80 -0.49
CA TRP A 412 7.72 -2.12 0.59
C TRP A 412 9.05 -2.62 0.06
N ASN A 413 9.03 -3.65 -0.83
CA ASN A 413 10.23 -4.27 -1.39
C ASN A 413 10.05 -4.51 -2.90
N MET A 414 10.10 -3.42 -3.66
CA MET A 414 9.73 -3.38 -5.08
C MET A 414 10.52 -4.38 -5.93
N LYS A 415 11.83 -4.53 -5.67
CA LYS A 415 12.70 -5.43 -6.45
C LYS A 415 12.42 -6.92 -6.21
N ALA A 416 11.94 -7.26 -5.03
CA ALA A 416 11.64 -8.65 -4.68
C ALA A 416 10.19 -9.03 -4.95
N TYR A 417 9.36 -8.07 -5.37
CA TYR A 417 7.94 -8.26 -5.61
C TYR A 417 7.68 -9.29 -6.71
N ASP A 418 6.89 -10.32 -6.38
CA ASP A 418 6.44 -11.38 -7.30
C ASP A 418 4.92 -11.45 -7.27
N PHE A 419 4.28 -10.82 -8.26
CA PHE A 419 2.83 -10.67 -8.30
C PHE A 419 2.06 -11.99 -8.29
N LYS A 420 2.63 -13.07 -8.85
CA LYS A 420 1.98 -14.39 -8.88
C LYS A 420 1.94 -15.00 -7.48
N LYS A 421 3.07 -15.05 -6.80
CA LYS A 421 3.16 -15.57 -5.43
C LYS A 421 2.36 -14.74 -4.45
N ASP A 422 2.42 -13.43 -4.60
CA ASP A 422 1.75 -12.50 -3.71
C ASP A 422 0.22 -12.60 -3.82
N TRP A 423 -0.30 -12.74 -5.05
CA TRP A 423 -1.72 -12.95 -5.29
C TRP A 423 -2.26 -14.25 -4.67
N GLU A 424 -1.50 -15.36 -4.76
CA GLU A 424 -1.87 -16.62 -4.12
C GLU A 424 -1.90 -16.48 -2.59
N LYS A 425 -0.94 -15.75 -2.00
CA LYS A 425 -0.92 -15.47 -0.56
C LYS A 425 -2.11 -14.61 -0.14
N ALA A 426 -2.44 -13.55 -0.91
CA ALA A 426 -3.57 -12.68 -0.65
C ALA A 426 -4.89 -13.47 -0.57
N ILE A 427 -5.12 -14.37 -1.51
CA ILE A 427 -6.30 -15.24 -1.54
C ILE A 427 -6.35 -16.14 -0.30
N HIS A 428 -5.23 -16.75 0.06
CA HIS A 428 -5.13 -17.61 1.23
C HIS A 428 -5.37 -16.85 2.55
N GLU A 429 -4.84 -15.65 2.68
CA GLU A 429 -5.01 -14.84 3.89
C GLU A 429 -6.43 -14.31 4.04
N LEU A 430 -7.03 -13.85 2.95
CA LEU A 430 -8.36 -13.22 2.99
C LEU A 430 -9.50 -14.21 3.19
N LEU A 431 -9.35 -15.46 2.72
CA LEU A 431 -10.37 -16.49 2.88
C LEU A 431 -9.76 -17.88 3.11
N PRO A 432 -9.04 -18.12 4.23
CA PRO A 432 -8.27 -19.34 4.43
C PRO A 432 -9.12 -20.61 4.39
N GLY A 433 -10.38 -20.56 4.88
CA GLY A 433 -11.29 -21.70 4.87
C GLY A 433 -11.81 -22.11 3.48
N ASN A 434 -11.78 -21.18 2.49
CA ASN A 434 -12.28 -21.37 1.13
C ASN A 434 -11.36 -20.76 0.08
N ALA A 435 -10.05 -20.77 0.30
CA ALA A 435 -9.06 -20.15 -0.57
C ALA A 435 -9.17 -20.63 -2.02
N GLN A 436 -9.40 -21.92 -2.25
CA GLN A 436 -9.54 -22.49 -3.59
C GLN A 436 -10.76 -21.94 -4.34
N ALA A 437 -11.90 -21.79 -3.66
CA ALA A 437 -13.10 -21.22 -4.29
C ALA A 437 -12.88 -19.73 -4.61
N LEU A 438 -12.29 -18.95 -3.69
CA LEU A 438 -11.93 -17.56 -3.92
C LEU A 438 -10.93 -17.42 -5.07
N ARG A 439 -9.92 -18.32 -5.14
CA ARG A 439 -8.94 -18.33 -6.23
C ARG A 439 -9.62 -18.55 -7.58
N THR A 440 -10.50 -19.52 -7.66
CA THR A 440 -11.23 -19.80 -8.91
C THR A 440 -12.08 -18.60 -9.31
N PHE A 441 -12.84 -18.03 -8.38
CA PHE A 441 -13.65 -16.84 -8.64
C PHE A 441 -12.77 -15.65 -9.08
N ALA A 442 -11.68 -15.39 -8.39
CA ALA A 442 -10.76 -14.30 -8.70
C ALA A 442 -10.08 -14.48 -10.06
N LEU A 443 -9.76 -15.72 -10.46
CA LEU A 443 -9.17 -16.02 -11.76
C LEU A 443 -10.04 -15.56 -12.92
N TYR A 444 -11.37 -15.70 -12.80
CA TYR A 444 -12.35 -15.27 -13.81
C TYR A 444 -12.73 -13.79 -13.70
N ASN A 445 -12.22 -13.07 -12.70
CA ASN A 445 -12.46 -11.64 -12.48
C ASN A 445 -11.15 -10.83 -12.52
N LYS A 446 -10.16 -11.25 -13.29
CA LYS A 446 -8.90 -10.50 -13.48
C LYS A 446 -9.00 -9.44 -14.57
N ASP A 447 -9.80 -9.68 -15.59
CA ASP A 447 -9.94 -8.80 -16.76
C ASP A 447 -11.12 -7.84 -16.57
N LEU A 448 -10.90 -6.57 -16.89
CA LEU A 448 -11.94 -5.52 -16.89
C LEU A 448 -12.79 -5.54 -18.17
N GLY A 449 -12.43 -6.36 -19.15
CA GLY A 449 -13.11 -6.37 -20.45
C GLY A 449 -12.90 -5.07 -21.24
N LYS A 450 -13.71 -4.88 -22.29
CA LYS A 450 -13.65 -3.68 -23.12
C LYS A 450 -14.22 -2.47 -22.36
N ASN A 451 -13.42 -1.41 -22.25
CA ASN A 451 -13.81 -0.20 -21.52
C ASN A 451 -13.28 1.07 -22.20
N GLY A 452 -13.76 2.24 -21.73
CA GLY A 452 -13.44 3.53 -22.30
C GLY A 452 -11.96 3.96 -22.19
N HIS A 453 -11.21 3.38 -21.27
CA HIS A 453 -9.77 3.67 -21.10
C HIS A 453 -8.86 2.76 -21.92
N GLY A 454 -9.42 1.73 -22.57
CA GLY A 454 -8.63 0.73 -23.30
C GLY A 454 -7.72 -0.11 -22.39
N PHE A 455 -7.83 0.05 -21.08
CA PHE A 455 -7.04 -0.63 -20.09
C PHE A 455 -7.70 -1.95 -19.74
N ARG A 456 -7.03 -3.04 -20.06
CA ARG A 456 -7.41 -4.39 -19.70
C ARG A 456 -6.33 -4.95 -18.79
N ARG A 457 -6.74 -5.34 -17.60
CA ARG A 457 -5.83 -6.00 -16.71
C ARG A 457 -6.01 -7.49 -16.78
N GLU A 458 -5.75 -8.02 -17.79
CA GLU A 458 -5.57 -9.36 -18.15
C GLU A 458 -6.43 -10.44 -17.60
N GLU A 459 -6.96 -11.08 -18.50
CA GLU A 459 -6.97 -12.54 -18.57
C GLU A 459 -5.64 -13.05 -18.03
N GLY A 460 -5.62 -13.81 -16.95
CA GLY A 460 -4.40 -14.46 -16.51
C GLY A 460 -3.74 -15.17 -17.70
N GLU A 461 -2.42 -15.18 -17.76
CA GLU A 461 -1.68 -15.85 -18.84
C GLU A 461 -2.20 -17.29 -19.06
N GLU A 462 -2.55 -17.98 -17.97
CA GLU A 462 -3.19 -19.31 -18.03
C GLU A 462 -4.50 -19.31 -18.82
N LEU A 463 -5.37 -18.29 -18.64
CA LEU A 463 -6.61 -18.19 -19.40
C LEU A 463 -6.37 -17.79 -20.85
N LYS A 464 -5.35 -16.97 -21.13
CA LYS A 464 -4.95 -16.63 -22.50
C LYS A 464 -4.45 -17.85 -23.26
N GLU A 465 -3.61 -18.67 -22.60
CA GLU A 465 -3.11 -19.91 -23.19
C GLU A 465 -4.25 -20.90 -23.43
N LEU A 466 -5.14 -21.11 -22.45
CA LEU A 466 -6.32 -21.96 -22.60
C LEU A 466 -7.25 -21.44 -23.70
N ALA A 467 -7.52 -20.12 -23.74
CA ALA A 467 -8.35 -19.52 -24.78
C ALA A 467 -7.72 -19.62 -26.17
N ALA A 468 -6.39 -19.44 -26.29
CA ALA A 468 -5.68 -19.59 -27.54
C ALA A 468 -5.74 -21.03 -28.06
N ASP A 469 -5.58 -22.01 -27.18
CA ASP A 469 -5.64 -23.43 -27.52
C ASP A 469 -7.07 -23.83 -27.96
N VAL A 470 -8.10 -23.40 -27.23
CA VAL A 470 -9.52 -23.59 -27.64
C VAL A 470 -9.80 -22.94 -28.99
N ASN A 471 -9.36 -21.70 -29.21
CA ASN A 471 -9.57 -20.98 -30.45
C ASN A 471 -8.79 -21.56 -31.64
N SER A 472 -7.84 -22.45 -31.40
CA SER A 472 -7.14 -23.20 -32.46
C SER A 472 -8.09 -24.18 -33.19
N GLY A 473 -9.26 -24.46 -32.62
CA GLY A 473 -10.25 -25.41 -33.12
C GLY A 473 -9.89 -26.89 -32.84
N LYS A 474 -8.76 -27.13 -32.17
CA LYS A 474 -8.31 -28.48 -31.75
C LYS A 474 -7.61 -28.38 -30.40
N PRO A 475 -8.34 -28.11 -29.31
CA PRO A 475 -7.75 -27.96 -27.99
C PRO A 475 -7.04 -29.25 -27.56
N SER A 476 -5.94 -29.10 -26.86
CA SER A 476 -5.21 -30.23 -26.29
C SER A 476 -6.04 -30.95 -25.21
N ALA A 477 -5.77 -32.22 -24.98
CA ALA A 477 -6.42 -32.97 -23.88
C ALA A 477 -6.15 -32.33 -22.51
N GLU A 478 -4.99 -31.73 -22.32
CA GLU A 478 -4.64 -30.98 -21.10
C GLU A 478 -5.48 -29.72 -20.93
N THR A 479 -5.70 -28.95 -21.99
CA THR A 479 -6.59 -27.77 -21.98
C THR A 479 -8.02 -28.15 -21.61
N ILE A 480 -8.54 -29.24 -22.20
CA ILE A 480 -9.88 -29.76 -21.89
C ILE A 480 -9.96 -30.16 -20.41
N ARG A 481 -8.97 -30.90 -19.90
CA ARG A 481 -8.90 -31.31 -18.49
C ARG A 481 -8.90 -30.10 -17.55
N GLN A 482 -8.03 -29.10 -17.80
CA GLN A 482 -7.94 -27.90 -16.97
C GLN A 482 -9.22 -27.07 -16.98
N LEU A 483 -9.89 -26.95 -18.13
CA LEU A 483 -11.19 -26.27 -18.23
C LEU A 483 -12.28 -27.01 -17.47
N SER A 484 -12.34 -28.36 -17.59
CA SER A 484 -13.30 -29.18 -16.84
C SER A 484 -13.11 -29.03 -15.33
N GLU A 485 -11.88 -29.13 -14.83
CA GLU A 485 -11.56 -28.93 -13.42
C GLU A 485 -11.95 -27.53 -12.91
N LYS A 486 -11.73 -26.48 -13.72
CA LYS A 486 -12.12 -25.11 -13.36
C LYS A 486 -13.64 -24.94 -13.32
N LEU A 487 -14.37 -25.56 -14.25
CA LEU A 487 -15.85 -25.52 -14.29
C LEU A 487 -16.44 -26.33 -13.13
N GLU A 488 -15.90 -27.49 -12.80
CA GLU A 488 -16.31 -28.28 -11.63
C GLU A 488 -16.11 -27.50 -10.32
N GLN A 489 -14.99 -26.77 -10.17
CA GLN A 489 -14.75 -25.89 -9.02
C GLN A 489 -15.76 -24.75 -8.91
N LEU A 490 -16.35 -24.32 -10.01
CA LEU A 490 -17.44 -23.34 -10.06
C LEU A 490 -18.83 -23.96 -9.85
N GLY A 491 -18.93 -25.28 -9.66
CA GLY A 491 -20.17 -26.00 -9.52
C GLY A 491 -20.94 -26.18 -10.84
N VAL A 492 -20.24 -26.04 -11.97
CA VAL A 492 -20.79 -26.29 -13.30
C VAL A 492 -20.44 -27.73 -13.68
N SER A 493 -21.46 -28.57 -13.91
CA SER A 493 -21.26 -29.92 -14.45
C SER A 493 -20.87 -29.83 -15.93
N CYS A 494 -19.81 -30.51 -16.32
CA CYS A 494 -19.40 -30.70 -17.71
C CYS A 494 -19.80 -32.09 -18.16
N ASP A 495 -21.10 -32.28 -18.45
CA ASP A 495 -21.60 -33.49 -19.10
C ASP A 495 -21.46 -33.40 -20.63
#